data_d4a6ffc129ff3efb89481b77dbcd18ce
#
_entry.id   d4a6ffc129ff3efb89481b77dbcd18ce
#
_cell.length_a   1.000
_cell.length_b   1.000
_cell.length_c   1.000
_cell.angle_alpha   90.00
_cell.angle_beta   90.00
_cell.angle_gamma   90.00
#
_symmetry.space_group_name_H-M   'P 1'
#
loop_
_entity.id
_entity.type
_entity.pdbx_description
1 polymer ?
#
loop_
_entity_poly.entity_id
_entity_poly.type
_entity_poly.pdbx_seq_one_letter_code
_entity_poly.pdbx_strand_id
1 'polypeptide(L)'
;MPRKSFILRLSQAQELLAEWKLQSREDDKRALFVRDMIFRMGKRKQLSSKQKAYLDSLIEQGVPEWKGDQALLDRVDHALTIEGTEGFHRPLKDMRTTIVRGYNLSETQQAFIEKLLGQADDIERDGPWIPSSAIQEKLQTCLALAKSRNGMYWQTHPADGKALLKVQDWAAGEAKFLDKWAADRLIQCFRVAFRELDDPYAKNGQIIWVRVQNNYQVTYPMGLITSLKPIVNERGHIVYEVLADGAVLYKRKEEMMKRRPR
;
A
#
# COMPACT_ATOMS: atom_id res chain seq x y z
N MET A 1 22.45 29.70 -40.82
CA MET A 1 21.30 28.89 -41.23
C MET A 1 20.12 29.79 -41.58
N PRO A 2 19.36 29.56 -42.65
CA PRO A 2 18.18 30.35 -42.97
C PRO A 2 17.15 30.22 -41.83
N ARG A 3 16.45 31.31 -41.52
CA ARG A 3 15.41 31.30 -40.45
C ARG A 3 14.23 30.43 -40.92
N LYS A 4 14.00 29.27 -40.28
CA LYS A 4 12.80 28.46 -40.53
C LYS A 4 11.53 29.27 -40.24
N SER A 5 10.55 29.19 -41.15
CA SER A 5 9.25 29.84 -40.91
C SER A 5 8.54 29.21 -39.70
N PHE A 6 7.63 29.97 -39.09
CA PHE A 6 6.84 29.48 -37.94
C PHE A 6 6.04 28.23 -38.30
N ILE A 7 5.39 28.23 -39.46
CA ILE A 7 4.55 27.13 -39.95
C ILE A 7 5.38 25.86 -40.17
N LEU A 8 6.54 26.00 -40.87
CA LEU A 8 7.43 24.88 -41.12
C LEU A 8 7.95 24.26 -39.83
N ARG A 9 8.35 25.10 -38.84
CA ARG A 9 8.83 24.60 -37.54
C ARG A 9 7.73 23.87 -36.78
N LEU A 10 6.48 24.36 -36.84
CA LEU A 10 5.34 23.70 -36.19
C LEU A 10 5.06 22.34 -36.83
N SER A 11 5.02 22.24 -38.18
CA SER A 11 4.82 20.97 -38.87
C SER A 11 5.89 19.96 -38.52
N GLN A 12 7.17 20.33 -38.64
CA GLN A 12 8.30 19.45 -38.31
C GLN A 12 8.30 18.99 -36.83
N ALA A 13 7.90 19.89 -35.91
CA ALA A 13 7.76 19.50 -34.48
C ALA A 13 6.63 18.50 -34.29
N GLN A 14 5.52 18.63 -34.98
CA GLN A 14 4.40 17.69 -34.93
C GLN A 14 4.79 16.32 -35.51
N GLU A 15 5.49 16.30 -36.64
CA GLU A 15 6.03 15.08 -37.24
C GLU A 15 6.99 14.38 -36.29
N LEU A 16 7.95 15.09 -35.67
CA LEU A 16 8.88 14.56 -34.68
C LEU A 16 8.14 13.99 -33.46
N LEU A 17 7.11 14.67 -32.97
CA LEU A 17 6.31 14.17 -31.86
C LEU A 17 5.52 12.90 -32.24
N ALA A 18 5.04 12.79 -33.48
CA ALA A 18 4.39 11.59 -33.97
C ALA A 18 5.34 10.40 -34.04
N GLU A 19 6.61 10.61 -34.45
CA GLU A 19 7.65 9.57 -34.42
C GLU A 19 7.93 9.08 -32.97
N TRP A 20 8.00 10.00 -32.00
CA TRP A 20 8.12 9.62 -30.56
C TRP A 20 6.96 8.76 -30.10
N LYS A 21 5.73 9.08 -30.54
CA LYS A 21 4.53 8.29 -30.23
C LYS A 21 4.56 6.90 -30.85
N LEU A 22 4.96 6.79 -32.12
CA LEU A 22 5.09 5.48 -32.77
C LEU A 22 6.06 4.55 -32.06
N GLN A 23 7.07 5.10 -31.38
CA GLN A 23 8.01 4.36 -30.57
C GLN A 23 7.57 4.20 -29.10
N SER A 24 6.33 4.57 -28.73
CA SER A 24 5.80 4.54 -27.34
C SER A 24 6.68 5.28 -26.33
N ARG A 25 7.31 6.41 -26.76
CA ARG A 25 8.31 7.17 -25.99
C ARG A 25 7.88 8.62 -25.73
N GLU A 26 6.58 8.89 -25.64
CA GLU A 26 6.03 10.24 -25.40
C GLU A 26 6.48 10.84 -24.06
N ASP A 27 6.94 10.00 -23.12
CA ASP A 27 7.43 10.42 -21.81
C ASP A 27 8.91 10.83 -21.79
N ASP A 28 9.65 10.68 -22.90
CA ASP A 28 11.02 11.22 -23.02
C ASP A 28 11.01 12.73 -22.78
N LYS A 29 11.97 13.25 -22.00
CA LYS A 29 12.06 14.68 -21.69
C LYS A 29 12.10 15.56 -22.94
N ARG A 30 12.69 15.08 -24.02
CA ARG A 30 12.75 15.77 -25.30
C ARG A 30 11.39 15.79 -25.99
N ALA A 31 10.66 14.67 -25.98
CA ALA A 31 9.29 14.59 -26.48
C ALA A 31 8.35 15.52 -25.68
N LEU A 32 8.49 15.54 -24.35
CA LEU A 32 7.73 16.46 -23.48
C LEU A 32 8.04 17.93 -23.82
N PHE A 33 9.32 18.26 -24.07
CA PHE A 33 9.71 19.60 -24.49
C PHE A 33 9.10 19.95 -25.86
N VAL A 34 9.18 19.07 -26.86
CA VAL A 34 8.59 19.27 -28.17
C VAL A 34 7.08 19.50 -28.06
N ARG A 35 6.38 18.71 -27.24
CA ARG A 35 4.94 18.86 -26.98
C ARG A 35 4.61 20.24 -26.37
N ASP A 36 5.40 20.72 -25.39
CA ASP A 36 5.21 22.07 -24.83
C ASP A 36 5.44 23.16 -25.88
N MET A 37 6.44 22.99 -26.75
CA MET A 37 6.70 23.96 -27.82
C MET A 37 5.56 23.99 -28.86
N ILE A 38 5.03 22.83 -29.26
CA ILE A 38 3.85 22.74 -30.16
C ILE A 38 2.65 23.45 -29.50
N PHE A 39 2.38 23.21 -28.21
CA PHE A 39 1.29 23.85 -27.49
C PHE A 39 1.45 25.39 -27.45
N ARG A 40 2.67 25.89 -27.18
CA ARG A 40 2.96 27.34 -27.16
C ARG A 40 2.79 27.96 -28.53
N MET A 41 3.31 27.29 -29.58
CA MET A 41 3.15 27.74 -30.96
C MET A 41 1.68 27.75 -31.39
N GLY A 42 0.91 26.71 -31.05
CA GLY A 42 -0.52 26.64 -31.33
C GLY A 42 -1.31 27.80 -30.70
N LYS A 43 -0.88 28.30 -29.54
CA LYS A 43 -1.42 29.50 -28.89
C LYS A 43 -0.80 30.81 -29.38
N ARG A 44 -0.07 30.77 -30.47
CA ARG A 44 0.66 31.92 -31.09
C ARG A 44 1.62 32.63 -30.10
N LYS A 45 2.09 31.91 -29.06
CA LYS A 45 3.10 32.44 -28.13
C LYS A 45 4.48 32.39 -28.80
N GLN A 46 5.24 33.46 -28.68
CA GLN A 46 6.60 33.48 -29.21
C GLN A 46 7.53 32.61 -28.37
N LEU A 47 8.33 31.77 -29.04
CA LEU A 47 9.40 31.03 -28.40
C LEU A 47 10.64 31.92 -28.25
N SER A 48 11.37 31.76 -27.15
CA SER A 48 12.66 32.41 -26.98
C SER A 48 13.70 31.91 -28.03
N SER A 49 14.76 32.67 -28.23
CA SER A 49 15.84 32.26 -29.16
C SER A 49 16.45 30.90 -28.73
N LYS A 50 16.62 30.66 -27.44
CA LYS A 50 17.14 29.38 -26.91
C LYS A 50 16.17 28.23 -27.15
N GLN A 51 14.87 28.44 -26.96
CA GLN A 51 13.85 27.43 -27.23
C GLN A 51 13.77 27.08 -28.72
N LYS A 52 13.84 28.09 -29.62
CA LYS A 52 13.89 27.87 -31.07
C LYS A 52 15.11 27.04 -31.47
N ALA A 53 16.30 27.45 -31.00
CA ALA A 53 17.55 26.77 -31.34
C ALA A 53 17.53 25.30 -30.85
N TYR A 54 17.06 25.04 -29.64
CA TYR A 54 16.97 23.69 -29.11
C TYR A 54 15.91 22.84 -29.84
N LEU A 55 14.73 23.41 -30.15
CA LEU A 55 13.72 22.73 -30.96
C LEU A 55 14.24 22.39 -32.36
N ASP A 56 14.90 23.35 -33.03
CA ASP A 56 15.48 23.14 -34.35
C ASP A 56 16.56 22.04 -34.30
N SER A 57 17.40 22.00 -33.27
CA SER A 57 18.37 20.93 -33.05
C SER A 57 17.71 19.56 -32.90
N LEU A 58 16.61 19.46 -32.11
CA LEU A 58 15.86 18.21 -31.96
C LEU A 58 15.22 17.75 -33.27
N ILE A 59 14.68 18.68 -34.07
CA ILE A 59 14.12 18.38 -35.40
C ILE A 59 15.20 17.86 -36.35
N GLU A 60 16.40 18.42 -36.31
CA GLU A 60 17.54 17.99 -37.16
C GLU A 60 18.09 16.63 -36.72
N GLN A 61 18.13 16.35 -35.43
CA GLN A 61 18.63 15.09 -34.88
C GLN A 61 17.64 13.92 -35.00
N GLY A 62 16.34 14.24 -35.14
CA GLY A 62 15.27 13.24 -35.14
C GLY A 62 15.08 12.58 -33.77
N VAL A 63 14.33 11.49 -33.75
CA VAL A 63 14.19 10.65 -32.55
C VAL A 63 15.48 9.88 -32.36
N PRO A 64 16.20 10.09 -31.25
CA PRO A 64 17.44 9.36 -31.01
C PRO A 64 17.20 7.87 -30.81
N GLU A 65 18.17 7.07 -31.20
CA GLU A 65 18.16 5.64 -30.94
C GLU A 65 17.86 5.35 -29.47
N TRP A 66 16.93 4.45 -29.25
CA TRP A 66 16.57 4.05 -27.90
C TRP A 66 17.65 3.08 -27.35
N LYS A 67 18.18 3.42 -26.18
CA LYS A 67 19.23 2.65 -25.51
C LYS A 67 18.72 1.90 -24.27
N GLY A 68 17.41 1.80 -24.11
CA GLY A 68 16.81 1.07 -23.00
C GLY A 68 16.91 -0.45 -23.18
N ASP A 69 16.72 -1.19 -22.12
CA ASP A 69 16.66 -2.65 -22.12
C ASP A 69 15.25 -3.12 -22.54
N GLN A 70 15.13 -3.56 -23.79
CA GLN A 70 13.84 -4.03 -24.34
C GLN A 70 13.38 -5.31 -23.64
N ALA A 71 14.30 -6.24 -23.34
CA ALA A 71 13.94 -7.50 -22.68
C ALA A 71 13.38 -7.26 -21.28
N LEU A 72 13.99 -6.32 -20.53
CA LEU A 72 13.50 -5.92 -19.23
C LEU A 72 12.15 -5.20 -19.32
N LEU A 73 11.96 -4.35 -20.35
CA LEU A 73 10.70 -3.66 -20.58
C LEU A 73 9.57 -4.65 -20.86
N ASP A 74 9.79 -5.63 -21.73
CA ASP A 74 8.81 -6.65 -22.08
C ASP A 74 8.42 -7.48 -20.83
N ARG A 75 9.38 -7.84 -19.98
CA ARG A 75 9.11 -8.53 -18.71
C ARG A 75 8.28 -7.67 -17.75
N VAL A 76 8.56 -6.37 -17.66
CA VAL A 76 7.77 -5.44 -16.84
C VAL A 76 6.35 -5.30 -17.37
N ASP A 77 6.20 -5.15 -18.68
CA ASP A 77 4.88 -5.05 -19.32
C ASP A 77 4.07 -6.34 -19.12
N HIS A 78 4.71 -7.51 -19.26
CA HIS A 78 4.08 -8.78 -18.95
C HIS A 78 3.64 -8.87 -17.48
N ALA A 79 4.51 -8.56 -16.53
CA ALA A 79 4.19 -8.58 -15.10
C ALA A 79 3.01 -7.67 -14.72
N LEU A 80 2.81 -6.55 -15.44
CA LEU A 80 1.66 -5.66 -15.24
C LEU A 80 0.34 -6.24 -15.73
N THR A 81 0.33 -7.33 -16.50
CA THR A 81 -0.87 -8.02 -16.99
C THR A 81 -1.28 -9.20 -16.12
N ILE A 82 -0.39 -9.69 -15.25
CA ILE A 82 -0.63 -10.86 -14.40
C ILE A 82 -1.59 -10.47 -13.28
N GLU A 83 -2.68 -11.22 -13.14
CA GLU A 83 -3.67 -11.03 -12.08
C GLU A 83 -3.06 -11.37 -10.69
N GLY A 84 -3.24 -10.49 -9.71
CA GLY A 84 -2.64 -10.64 -8.38
C GLY A 84 -1.35 -9.85 -8.17
N THR A 85 -0.85 -9.13 -9.21
CA THR A 85 0.34 -8.28 -9.12
C THR A 85 0.04 -6.81 -8.84
N GLU A 86 -1.21 -6.42 -8.63
CA GLU A 86 -1.67 -5.04 -8.47
C GLU A 86 -0.88 -4.30 -7.37
N GLY A 87 -0.44 -5.01 -6.33
CA GLY A 87 0.40 -4.47 -5.27
C GLY A 87 1.76 -3.93 -5.74
N PHE A 88 2.25 -4.41 -6.89
CA PHE A 88 3.54 -4.01 -7.49
C PHE A 88 3.39 -3.00 -8.64
N HIS A 89 2.18 -2.74 -9.13
CA HIS A 89 1.95 -1.93 -10.34
C HIS A 89 2.59 -0.55 -10.25
N ARG A 90 2.51 0.11 -9.10
CA ARG A 90 3.08 1.46 -8.95
C ARG A 90 4.60 1.45 -9.15
N PRO A 91 5.39 0.67 -8.39
CA PRO A 91 6.84 0.64 -8.59
C PRO A 91 7.24 0.12 -9.98
N LEU A 92 6.52 -0.87 -10.54
CA LEU A 92 6.79 -1.35 -11.90
C LEU A 92 6.56 -0.26 -12.95
N LYS A 93 5.46 0.51 -12.87
CA LYS A 93 5.18 1.63 -13.77
C LYS A 93 6.21 2.75 -13.66
N ASP A 94 6.68 3.06 -12.45
CA ASP A 94 7.73 4.07 -12.24
C ASP A 94 9.05 3.63 -12.89
N MET A 95 9.44 2.36 -12.76
CA MET A 95 10.64 1.82 -13.39
C MET A 95 10.48 1.66 -14.90
N ARG A 96 9.32 1.20 -15.37
CA ARG A 96 8.98 1.18 -16.79
C ARG A 96 9.20 2.54 -17.42
N THR A 97 8.71 3.59 -16.79
CA THR A 97 8.89 4.97 -17.27
C THR A 97 10.39 5.34 -17.36
N THR A 98 11.20 4.89 -16.41
CA THR A 98 12.65 5.13 -16.42
C THR A 98 13.33 4.42 -17.61
N ILE A 99 12.99 3.14 -17.83
CA ILE A 99 13.52 2.32 -18.94
C ILE A 99 13.09 2.90 -20.28
N VAL A 100 11.79 3.24 -20.44
CA VAL A 100 11.25 3.84 -21.69
C VAL A 100 11.97 5.16 -22.03
N ARG A 101 12.38 5.93 -21.03
CA ARG A 101 13.19 7.14 -21.22
C ARG A 101 14.65 6.86 -21.63
N GLY A 102 15.07 5.60 -21.68
CA GLY A 102 16.42 5.20 -22.00
C GLY A 102 17.43 5.47 -20.89
N TYR A 103 16.98 5.59 -19.63
CA TYR A 103 17.86 5.70 -18.48
C TYR A 103 18.19 4.32 -17.92
N ASN A 104 19.45 4.13 -17.55
CA ASN A 104 19.85 2.94 -16.82
C ASN A 104 19.28 2.98 -15.39
N LEU A 105 18.80 1.84 -14.92
CA LEU A 105 18.46 1.66 -13.53
C LEU A 105 19.72 1.60 -12.68
N SER A 106 19.70 2.16 -11.47
CA SER A 106 20.76 1.93 -10.49
C SER A 106 20.79 0.47 -10.05
N GLU A 107 21.91 -0.02 -9.50
CA GLU A 107 22.03 -1.39 -8.99
C GLU A 107 20.92 -1.74 -7.99
N THR A 108 20.58 -0.80 -7.10
CA THR A 108 19.48 -0.97 -6.13
C THR A 108 18.12 -1.09 -6.84
N GLN A 109 17.89 -0.31 -7.90
CA GLN A 109 16.65 -0.38 -8.67
C GLN A 109 16.59 -1.68 -9.48
N GLN A 110 17.71 -2.13 -10.05
CA GLN A 110 17.80 -3.42 -10.75
C GLN A 110 17.49 -4.59 -9.81
N ALA A 111 18.12 -4.64 -8.64
CA ALA A 111 17.84 -5.67 -7.64
C ALA A 111 16.37 -5.66 -7.19
N PHE A 112 15.80 -4.47 -7.05
CA PHE A 112 14.39 -4.34 -6.64
C PHE A 112 13.42 -4.77 -7.74
N ILE A 113 13.64 -4.39 -9.00
CA ILE A 113 12.79 -4.79 -10.12
C ILE A 113 12.86 -6.29 -10.36
N GLU A 114 14.06 -6.90 -10.31
CA GLU A 114 14.20 -8.35 -10.44
C GLU A 114 13.47 -9.11 -9.34
N LYS A 115 13.49 -8.59 -8.11
CA LYS A 115 12.69 -9.15 -7.01
C LYS A 115 11.19 -9.10 -7.31
N LEU A 116 10.69 -7.98 -7.84
CA LEU A 116 9.26 -7.85 -8.17
C LEU A 116 8.86 -8.73 -9.35
N LEU A 117 9.71 -8.84 -10.37
CA LEU A 117 9.50 -9.73 -11.50
C LEU A 117 9.49 -11.19 -11.06
N GLY A 118 10.44 -11.61 -10.21
CA GLY A 118 10.42 -12.96 -9.65
C GLY A 118 9.15 -13.26 -8.84
N GLN A 119 8.63 -12.29 -8.08
CA GLN A 119 7.34 -12.44 -7.41
C GLN A 119 6.16 -12.53 -8.39
N ALA A 120 6.22 -11.80 -9.51
CA ALA A 120 5.20 -11.90 -10.56
C ALA A 120 5.23 -13.27 -11.24
N ASP A 121 6.44 -13.78 -11.55
CA ASP A 121 6.64 -15.12 -12.11
C ASP A 121 6.12 -16.22 -11.16
N ASP A 122 6.32 -16.07 -9.84
CA ASP A 122 5.77 -16.98 -8.82
C ASP A 122 4.24 -16.94 -8.80
N ILE A 123 3.64 -15.74 -8.90
CA ILE A 123 2.17 -15.58 -8.96
C ILE A 123 1.62 -16.16 -10.25
N GLU A 124 2.29 -16.00 -11.38
CA GLU A 124 1.87 -16.58 -12.67
C GLU A 124 1.88 -18.10 -12.63
N ARG A 125 2.92 -18.70 -12.01
CA ARG A 125 3.06 -20.15 -11.90
C ARG A 125 2.09 -20.76 -10.88
N ASP A 126 1.98 -20.19 -9.69
CA ASP A 126 1.32 -20.80 -8.52
C ASP A 126 -0.06 -20.17 -8.24
N GLY A 127 -0.39 -19.09 -8.93
CA GLY A 127 -1.55 -18.25 -8.66
C GLY A 127 -1.34 -17.24 -7.54
N PRO A 128 -2.25 -16.26 -7.39
CA PRO A 128 -2.17 -15.27 -6.32
C PRO A 128 -2.36 -15.91 -4.96
N TRP A 129 -1.66 -15.38 -3.95
CA TRP A 129 -1.75 -15.89 -2.60
C TRP A 129 -3.17 -15.78 -2.03
N ILE A 130 -3.72 -16.90 -1.55
CA ILE A 130 -5.03 -16.99 -0.89
C ILE A 130 -4.79 -17.32 0.59
N PRO A 131 -5.28 -16.51 1.54
CA PRO A 131 -5.14 -16.79 2.96
C PRO A 131 -5.92 -18.03 3.36
N SER A 132 -5.29 -18.94 4.13
CA SER A 132 -6.00 -20.09 4.72
C SER A 132 -7.09 -19.63 5.69
N SER A 133 -8.07 -20.49 5.99
CA SER A 133 -9.13 -20.17 6.97
C SER A 133 -8.60 -19.66 8.30
N ALA A 134 -7.54 -20.27 8.82
CA ALA A 134 -6.91 -19.86 10.06
C ALA A 134 -6.30 -18.44 9.99
N ILE A 135 -5.75 -18.06 8.82
CA ILE A 135 -5.26 -16.69 8.60
C ILE A 135 -6.43 -15.72 8.46
N GLN A 136 -7.50 -16.12 7.76
CA GLN A 136 -8.70 -15.29 7.62
C GLN A 136 -9.33 -14.97 8.99
N GLU A 137 -9.46 -15.96 9.89
CA GLU A 137 -9.95 -15.76 11.26
C GLU A 137 -9.05 -14.78 12.05
N LYS A 138 -7.72 -14.93 11.94
CA LYS A 138 -6.78 -13.98 12.55
C LYS A 138 -6.95 -12.57 11.98
N LEU A 139 -7.14 -12.42 10.69
CA LEU A 139 -7.34 -11.11 10.06
C LEU A 139 -8.66 -10.48 10.51
N GLN A 140 -9.75 -11.25 10.62
CA GLN A 140 -11.01 -10.74 11.20
C GLN A 140 -10.81 -10.26 12.65
N THR A 141 -10.06 -11.01 13.44
CA THR A 141 -9.69 -10.59 14.81
C THR A 141 -8.86 -9.30 14.80
N CYS A 142 -7.90 -9.17 13.86
CA CYS A 142 -7.13 -7.93 13.69
C CYS A 142 -8.02 -6.73 13.34
N LEU A 143 -8.99 -6.90 12.43
CA LEU A 143 -9.95 -5.85 12.06
C LEU A 143 -10.82 -5.44 13.26
N ALA A 144 -11.25 -6.40 14.07
CA ALA A 144 -11.97 -6.09 15.30
C ALA A 144 -11.10 -5.29 16.28
N LEU A 145 -9.86 -5.75 16.55
CA LEU A 145 -8.90 -5.10 17.44
C LEU A 145 -8.51 -3.69 16.97
N ALA A 146 -8.46 -3.46 15.64
CA ALA A 146 -8.10 -2.18 15.06
C ALA A 146 -9.06 -1.06 15.47
N LYS A 147 -10.32 -1.37 15.78
CA LYS A 147 -11.32 -0.39 16.24
C LYS A 147 -10.94 0.28 17.57
N SER A 148 -10.16 -0.39 18.42
CA SER A 148 -9.69 0.17 19.70
C SER A 148 -8.53 1.15 19.55
N ARG A 149 -7.84 1.14 18.41
CA ARG A 149 -6.70 2.04 18.16
C ARG A 149 -7.19 3.35 17.55
N ASN A 150 -6.70 4.46 18.09
CA ASN A 150 -7.04 5.78 17.57
C ASN A 150 -6.32 6.07 16.23
N GLY A 151 -6.80 7.06 15.50
CA GLY A 151 -6.24 7.47 14.22
C GLY A 151 -4.76 7.89 14.32
N MET A 152 -4.33 8.43 15.46
CA MET A 152 -2.94 8.85 15.67
C MET A 152 -1.98 7.65 15.63
N TYR A 153 -2.37 6.47 16.14
CA TYR A 153 -1.54 5.27 16.03
C TYR A 153 -1.20 4.95 14.59
N TRP A 154 -2.20 4.96 13.70
CA TRP A 154 -2.02 4.63 12.30
C TRP A 154 -1.20 5.68 11.53
N GLN A 155 -1.27 6.94 11.95
CA GLN A 155 -0.44 8.02 11.40
C GLN A 155 1.03 7.87 11.79
N THR A 156 1.30 7.49 13.04
CA THR A 156 2.68 7.29 13.54
C THR A 156 3.29 5.96 13.07
N HIS A 157 2.46 5.00 12.64
CA HIS A 157 2.87 3.70 12.12
C HIS A 157 2.34 3.48 10.70
N PRO A 158 2.84 4.23 9.70
CA PRO A 158 2.25 4.25 8.36
C PRO A 158 2.28 2.89 7.63
N ALA A 159 3.25 2.02 7.94
CA ALA A 159 3.29 0.66 7.38
C ALA A 159 2.13 -0.20 7.92
N ASP A 160 1.81 -0.10 9.21
CA ASP A 160 0.69 -0.81 9.83
C ASP A 160 -0.65 -0.27 9.31
N GLY A 161 -0.75 1.07 9.13
CA GLY A 161 -1.92 1.73 8.55
C GLY A 161 -2.19 1.29 7.10
N LYS A 162 -1.15 1.20 6.28
CA LYS A 162 -1.27 0.68 4.90
C LYS A 162 -1.70 -0.80 4.88
N ALA A 163 -1.16 -1.62 5.79
CA ALA A 163 -1.54 -3.02 5.90
C ALA A 163 -3.01 -3.15 6.32
N LEU A 164 -3.47 -2.33 7.28
CA LEU A 164 -4.87 -2.30 7.70
C LEU A 164 -5.81 -1.97 6.54
N LEU A 165 -5.54 -0.91 5.78
CA LEU A 165 -6.36 -0.52 4.63
C LEU A 165 -6.48 -1.65 3.61
N LYS A 166 -5.36 -2.27 3.21
CA LYS A 166 -5.39 -3.39 2.26
C LYS A 166 -6.21 -4.59 2.75
N VAL A 167 -6.15 -4.89 4.05
CA VAL A 167 -6.95 -5.97 4.65
C VAL A 167 -8.42 -5.58 4.73
N GLN A 168 -8.75 -4.30 4.97
CA GLN A 168 -10.12 -3.79 4.95
C GLN A 168 -10.73 -3.87 3.56
N ASP A 169 -10.01 -3.40 2.52
CA ASP A 169 -10.44 -3.43 1.12
C ASP A 169 -10.72 -4.88 0.68
N TRP A 170 -9.83 -5.82 1.05
CA TRP A 170 -10.03 -7.24 0.77
C TRP A 170 -11.25 -7.82 1.52
N ALA A 171 -11.39 -7.53 2.82
CA ALA A 171 -12.50 -8.02 3.62
C ALA A 171 -13.85 -7.44 3.18
N ALA A 172 -13.87 -6.23 2.61
CA ALA A 172 -15.03 -5.60 2.00
C ALA A 172 -15.35 -6.13 0.59
N GLY A 173 -14.46 -6.93 -0.01
CA GLY A 173 -14.57 -7.40 -1.39
C GLY A 173 -14.19 -6.37 -2.45
N GLU A 174 -13.61 -5.24 -2.06
CA GLU A 174 -13.13 -4.19 -2.96
C GLU A 174 -11.82 -4.60 -3.65
N ALA A 175 -10.99 -5.41 -2.98
CA ALA A 175 -9.80 -6.03 -3.55
C ALA A 175 -10.01 -7.53 -3.72
N LYS A 176 -9.78 -8.04 -4.96
CA LYS A 176 -9.93 -9.47 -5.27
C LYS A 176 -8.91 -10.34 -4.54
N PHE A 177 -7.68 -9.88 -4.43
CA PHE A 177 -6.57 -10.59 -3.79
C PHE A 177 -5.98 -9.79 -2.64
N LEU A 178 -5.57 -10.51 -1.60
CA LEU A 178 -4.88 -9.93 -0.46
C LEU A 178 -3.37 -10.07 -0.63
N ASP A 179 -2.67 -8.96 -0.42
CA ASP A 179 -1.21 -8.93 -0.34
C ASP A 179 -0.73 -9.65 0.93
N LYS A 180 0.04 -10.73 0.75
CA LYS A 180 0.59 -11.52 1.86
C LYS A 180 1.36 -10.66 2.87
N TRP A 181 2.13 -9.66 2.37
CA TRP A 181 2.84 -8.73 3.24
C TRP A 181 1.87 -7.95 4.15
N ALA A 182 0.73 -7.52 3.62
CA ALA A 182 -0.26 -6.78 4.41
C ALA A 182 -0.89 -7.66 5.50
N ALA A 183 -1.19 -8.93 5.18
CA ALA A 183 -1.69 -9.89 6.15
C ALA A 183 -0.68 -10.16 7.27
N ASP A 184 0.55 -10.50 6.92
CA ASP A 184 1.62 -10.81 7.86
C ASP A 184 1.93 -9.59 8.75
N ARG A 185 1.98 -8.39 8.15
CA ARG A 185 2.24 -7.14 8.85
C ARG A 185 1.14 -6.82 9.87
N LEU A 186 -0.12 -6.96 9.47
CA LEU A 186 -1.24 -6.68 10.36
C LEU A 186 -1.31 -7.67 11.53
N ILE A 187 -1.10 -8.97 11.28
CA ILE A 187 -1.03 -10.00 12.33
C ILE A 187 0.11 -9.69 13.30
N GLN A 188 1.28 -9.32 12.79
CA GLN A 188 2.43 -8.95 13.61
C GLN A 188 2.16 -7.70 14.47
N CYS A 189 1.42 -6.74 13.96
CA CYS A 189 0.99 -5.53 14.66
C CYS A 189 0.16 -5.87 15.94
N PHE A 190 -0.62 -6.93 15.90
CA PHE A 190 -1.47 -7.38 17.02
C PHE A 190 -0.92 -8.60 17.78
N ARG A 191 0.36 -8.95 17.61
CA ARG A 191 0.97 -10.14 18.25
C ARG A 191 0.78 -10.21 19.77
N VAL A 192 0.78 -9.06 20.45
CA VAL A 192 0.58 -9.00 21.91
C VAL A 192 -0.86 -9.33 22.28
N ALA A 193 -1.81 -8.84 21.51
CA ALA A 193 -3.23 -9.15 21.67
C ALA A 193 -3.50 -10.65 21.45
N PHE A 194 -2.90 -11.25 20.42
CA PHE A 194 -3.01 -12.70 20.18
C PHE A 194 -2.44 -13.53 21.33
N ARG A 195 -1.30 -13.12 21.91
CA ARG A 195 -0.77 -13.80 23.11
C ARG A 195 -1.75 -13.77 24.28
N GLU A 196 -2.45 -12.65 24.49
CA GLU A 196 -3.45 -12.54 25.54
C GLU A 196 -4.70 -13.39 25.26
N LEU A 197 -5.09 -13.54 23.99
CA LEU A 197 -6.18 -14.43 23.57
C LEU A 197 -5.82 -15.91 23.75
N ASP A 198 -4.54 -16.28 23.51
CA ASP A 198 -4.05 -17.66 23.60
C ASP A 198 -3.69 -18.04 25.04
N ASP A 199 -3.05 -17.14 25.81
CA ASP A 199 -2.68 -17.31 27.20
C ASP A 199 -3.25 -16.16 28.05
N PRO A 200 -4.51 -16.27 28.45
CA PRO A 200 -5.26 -15.20 29.12
C PRO A 200 -4.72 -14.86 30.51
N TYR A 201 -4.77 -13.57 30.83
CA TYR A 201 -4.40 -13.04 32.16
C TYR A 201 -5.13 -13.71 33.30
N ALA A 202 -6.41 -14.04 33.14
CA ALA A 202 -7.25 -14.74 34.09
C ALA A 202 -7.95 -15.92 33.40
N LYS A 203 -8.02 -17.05 34.11
CA LYS A 203 -8.56 -18.31 33.57
C LYS A 203 -9.97 -18.55 34.07
N ASN A 204 -10.75 -19.30 33.31
CA ASN A 204 -12.08 -19.75 33.74
C ASN A 204 -12.04 -20.37 35.16
N GLY A 205 -13.02 -20.03 35.97
CA GLY A 205 -13.11 -20.47 37.35
C GLY A 205 -12.21 -19.70 38.35
N GLN A 206 -11.39 -18.77 37.86
CA GLN A 206 -10.54 -17.94 38.72
C GLN A 206 -11.35 -16.81 39.37
N ILE A 207 -11.15 -16.61 40.68
CA ILE A 207 -11.70 -15.47 41.40
C ILE A 207 -10.71 -14.31 41.33
N ILE A 208 -11.21 -13.15 40.98
CA ILE A 208 -10.46 -11.89 40.82
C ILE A 208 -11.22 -10.72 41.43
N TRP A 209 -10.51 -9.63 41.69
CA TRP A 209 -11.12 -8.34 42.03
C TRP A 209 -11.37 -7.55 40.78
N VAL A 210 -12.60 -7.02 40.57
CA VAL A 210 -12.99 -6.24 39.40
C VAL A 210 -13.30 -4.80 39.77
N ARG A 211 -12.74 -3.85 39.02
CA ARG A 211 -13.08 -2.44 39.17
C ARG A 211 -14.46 -2.18 38.57
N VAL A 212 -15.38 -1.74 39.42
CA VAL A 212 -16.71 -1.28 39.03
C VAL A 212 -16.84 0.19 39.38
N GLN A 213 -17.21 1.00 38.44
CA GLN A 213 -17.43 2.44 38.65
C GLN A 213 -18.89 2.74 38.45
N ASN A 214 -19.56 3.14 39.54
CA ASN A 214 -20.94 3.58 39.54
C ASN A 214 -20.96 5.07 39.92
N ASN A 215 -21.31 5.93 38.95
CA ASN A 215 -21.25 7.39 39.09
C ASN A 215 -19.84 7.86 39.57
N TYR A 216 -19.75 8.35 40.82
CA TYR A 216 -18.49 8.87 41.39
C TYR A 216 -17.80 7.87 42.32
N GLN A 217 -18.37 6.69 42.53
CA GLN A 217 -17.81 5.67 43.42
C GLN A 217 -17.15 4.55 42.62
N VAL A 218 -15.95 4.18 43.05
CA VAL A 218 -15.22 3.03 42.51
C VAL A 218 -15.25 1.93 43.56
N THR A 219 -15.78 0.79 43.22
CA THR A 219 -15.81 -0.40 44.08
C THR A 219 -15.00 -1.52 43.44
N TYR A 220 -14.64 -2.50 44.25
CA TYR A 220 -13.84 -3.65 43.83
C TYR A 220 -14.47 -4.94 44.32
N PRO A 221 -15.61 -5.37 43.79
CA PRO A 221 -16.19 -6.65 44.14
C PRO A 221 -15.30 -7.82 43.68
N MET A 222 -15.45 -8.96 44.36
CA MET A 222 -14.93 -10.23 43.87
C MET A 222 -15.81 -10.72 42.74
N GLY A 223 -15.17 -11.20 41.66
CA GLY A 223 -15.87 -11.79 40.55
C GLY A 223 -15.24 -13.11 40.10
N LEU A 224 -16.06 -13.97 39.55
CA LEU A 224 -15.66 -15.25 38.98
C LEU A 224 -15.51 -15.11 37.46
N ILE A 225 -14.39 -15.52 36.91
CA ILE A 225 -14.22 -15.59 35.43
C ILE A 225 -15.07 -16.74 34.89
N THR A 226 -16.01 -16.44 34.02
CA THR A 226 -16.94 -17.41 33.44
C THR A 226 -16.59 -17.76 31.99
N SER A 227 -15.87 -16.90 31.29
CA SER A 227 -15.42 -17.17 29.92
C SER A 227 -14.27 -18.20 29.88
N LEU A 228 -14.34 -19.14 28.96
CA LEU A 228 -13.23 -20.08 28.68
C LEU A 228 -12.01 -19.35 28.11
N LYS A 229 -12.26 -18.35 27.25
CA LYS A 229 -11.26 -17.44 26.65
C LYS A 229 -11.79 -16.01 26.64
N PRO A 230 -10.90 -15.00 26.68
CA PRO A 230 -11.33 -13.64 26.46
C PRO A 230 -11.82 -13.47 25.02
N ILE A 231 -12.68 -12.49 24.81
CA ILE A 231 -13.26 -12.14 23.50
C ILE A 231 -12.89 -10.72 23.11
N VAL A 232 -12.94 -10.42 21.82
CA VAL A 232 -12.81 -9.05 21.32
C VAL A 232 -14.21 -8.45 21.19
N ASN A 233 -14.49 -7.38 21.96
CA ASN A 233 -15.79 -6.72 21.92
C ASN A 233 -15.97 -5.82 20.68
N GLU A 234 -17.15 -5.27 20.48
CA GLU A 234 -17.48 -4.39 19.35
C GLU A 234 -16.59 -3.14 19.24
N ARG A 235 -16.00 -2.69 20.35
CA ARG A 235 -15.07 -1.56 20.41
C ARG A 235 -13.60 -1.95 20.17
N GLY A 236 -13.33 -3.24 19.91
CA GLY A 236 -11.99 -3.75 19.66
C GLY A 236 -11.14 -4.01 20.91
N HIS A 237 -11.75 -4.04 22.10
CA HIS A 237 -11.02 -4.36 23.33
C HIS A 237 -11.13 -5.84 23.67
N ILE A 238 -10.03 -6.43 24.16
CA ILE A 238 -10.04 -7.77 24.76
C ILE A 238 -10.74 -7.66 26.12
N VAL A 239 -11.81 -8.42 26.31
CA VAL A 239 -12.62 -8.43 27.53
C VAL A 239 -12.83 -9.84 28.02
N TYR A 240 -12.94 -9.96 29.33
CA TYR A 240 -13.24 -11.19 30.06
C TYR A 240 -14.67 -11.09 30.57
N GLU A 241 -15.40 -12.20 30.48
CA GLU A 241 -16.70 -12.31 31.12
C GLU A 241 -16.51 -12.66 32.58
N VAL A 242 -17.05 -11.85 33.48
CA VAL A 242 -16.90 -11.96 34.92
C VAL A 242 -18.26 -11.87 35.57
N LEU A 243 -18.60 -12.87 36.37
CA LEU A 243 -19.78 -12.83 37.23
C LEU A 243 -19.40 -12.17 38.55
N ALA A 244 -19.95 -10.99 38.85
CA ALA A 244 -19.73 -10.26 40.08
C ALA A 244 -21.03 -9.61 40.56
N ASP A 245 -21.31 -9.70 41.88
CA ASP A 245 -22.54 -9.14 42.50
C ASP A 245 -23.84 -9.58 41.81
N GLY A 246 -23.88 -10.83 41.32
CA GLY A 246 -25.03 -11.38 40.61
C GLY A 246 -25.23 -10.90 39.17
N ALA A 247 -24.30 -10.11 38.61
CA ALA A 247 -24.34 -9.61 37.25
C ALA A 247 -23.15 -10.09 36.40
N VAL A 248 -23.36 -10.31 35.12
CA VAL A 248 -22.31 -10.59 34.18
C VAL A 248 -21.71 -9.27 33.69
N LEU A 249 -20.42 -9.10 33.86
CA LEU A 249 -19.66 -7.91 33.47
C LEU A 249 -18.61 -8.29 32.43
N TYR A 250 -18.36 -7.41 31.46
CA TYR A 250 -17.28 -7.54 30.48
C TYR A 250 -16.14 -6.60 30.87
N LYS A 251 -15.03 -7.14 31.33
CA LYS A 251 -13.93 -6.39 31.94
C LYS A 251 -12.63 -6.59 31.17
N ARG A 252 -11.91 -5.48 30.96
CA ARG A 252 -10.55 -5.51 30.40
C ARG A 252 -9.55 -5.90 31.48
N LYS A 253 -8.38 -6.39 31.08
CA LYS A 253 -7.30 -6.78 31.95
C LYS A 253 -6.94 -5.68 32.97
N GLU A 254 -6.93 -4.42 32.55
CA GLU A 254 -6.60 -3.28 33.41
C GLU A 254 -7.64 -3.00 34.49
N GLU A 255 -8.84 -3.53 34.33
CA GLU A 255 -9.94 -3.42 35.30
C GLU A 255 -10.00 -4.60 36.26
N MET A 256 -9.05 -5.55 36.16
CA MET A 256 -9.00 -6.78 36.91
C MET A 256 -7.72 -6.87 37.76
N MET A 257 -7.83 -7.36 38.97
CA MET A 257 -6.71 -7.49 39.91
C MET A 257 -6.73 -8.86 40.61
N LYS A 258 -5.56 -9.52 40.65
CA LYS A 258 -5.39 -10.81 41.34
C LYS A 258 -5.35 -10.66 42.87
N ARG A 259 -5.12 -9.44 43.38
CA ARG A 259 -5.09 -9.11 44.79
C ARG A 259 -6.03 -7.94 45.05
N ARG A 260 -6.61 -7.93 46.27
CA ARG A 260 -7.45 -6.82 46.70
C ARG A 260 -6.67 -5.52 46.65
N PRO A 261 -7.20 -4.46 45.98
CA PRO A 261 -6.59 -3.15 46.03
C PRO A 261 -6.59 -2.63 47.47
N ARG A 262 -5.50 -1.95 47.86
CA ARG A 262 -5.37 -1.31 49.17
C ARG A 262 -6.15 -0.02 49.24
#